data_6d8d819535ad26175aefc113c98f1cbe
#
_entry.id   6d8d819535ad26175aefc113c98f1cbe
#
_cell.length_a   1.000
_cell.length_b   1.000
_cell.length_c   1.000
_cell.angle_alpha   90.00
_cell.angle_beta   90.00
_cell.angle_gamma   90.00
#
_symmetry.space_group_name_H-M   'P 1'
#
loop_
_entity.id
_entity.type
_entity.pdbx_description
1 polymer ?
#
loop_
_entity_poly.entity_id
_entity_poly.type
_entity_poly.pdbx_seq_one_letter_code
_entity_poly.pdbx_strand_id
1 'polypeptide(L)'
;MRKKDFDVVIVGAGPAGLAAGYVLAKAKVNVAIIERGTFPGSKNVMGGIFYRKALDDLMPDFYKEAPLERHIIEQKLWLISEDSVFSTGIRSEKFNKEPYNCFSVFRAKFDKWFAQKVQEAGALIINETVVKDPIVENGKVVGVKTDRPDGDLYCDCVIAADGVNSFLAKSLGLREKITPNKVAIAVKEIIGLPENVINDRFGVSNDSEGVTIEITGPYFEGMESMAFIYTNKNSVSIGVGTIIEDIIEHKVNPNDLLEKFKTHPAIAPLIAGGETKEYLAHMIPEGGYYAVPKLYTDGFMVTGDAAMLVNSVHREGSNLAIESGKLAARTYLEAREKGDFSAKSLSAYQTKMEESFVLKDLKMYRNLPHLLEEKRYLLTKYPQLIIDSMYNIYNVDGVSKPDKIKAIKERLKKDFGYWNLAKDMFTLWRKLG
;
A
#
# COMPACT_ATOMS: atom_id res chain seq x y z
N MET A 1 -22.51 35.86 5.37
CA MET A 1 -21.81 34.57 5.22
C MET A 1 -22.49 33.80 4.10
N ARG A 2 -21.73 33.21 3.19
CA ARG A 2 -22.26 32.33 2.15
C ARG A 2 -22.88 31.10 2.82
N LYS A 3 -23.99 30.61 2.30
CA LYS A 3 -24.62 29.38 2.82
C LYS A 3 -23.70 28.20 2.45
N LYS A 4 -23.25 27.41 3.42
CA LYS A 4 -22.54 26.16 3.19
C LYS A 4 -23.52 25.04 2.82
N ASP A 5 -23.08 24.11 1.97
CA ASP A 5 -23.86 22.96 1.55
C ASP A 5 -23.69 21.80 2.51
N PHE A 6 -22.46 21.60 2.98
CA PHE A 6 -22.06 20.55 3.92
C PHE A 6 -21.17 21.12 5.04
N ASP A 7 -21.08 20.42 6.14
CA ASP A 7 -20.09 20.71 7.18
C ASP A 7 -18.69 20.31 6.70
N VAL A 8 -18.58 19.14 6.07
CA VAL A 8 -17.31 18.61 5.51
C VAL A 8 -17.55 18.06 4.12
N VAL A 9 -16.64 18.37 3.20
CA VAL A 9 -16.51 17.69 1.90
C VAL A 9 -15.24 16.83 1.92
N ILE A 10 -15.41 15.53 1.66
CA ILE A 10 -14.30 14.57 1.50
C ILE A 10 -14.14 14.29 0.02
N VAL A 11 -12.91 14.34 -0.48
CA VAL A 11 -12.60 14.08 -1.89
C VAL A 11 -11.90 12.74 -2.04
N GLY A 12 -12.60 11.76 -2.63
CA GLY A 12 -12.17 10.38 -2.81
C GLY A 12 -12.85 9.43 -1.82
N ALA A 13 -13.49 8.38 -2.34
CA ALA A 13 -14.12 7.30 -1.57
C ALA A 13 -13.25 6.03 -1.50
N GLY A 14 -11.93 6.21 -1.36
CA GLY A 14 -11.00 5.16 -0.95
C GLY A 14 -11.01 4.95 0.57
N PRO A 15 -10.19 4.02 1.12
CA PRO A 15 -10.20 3.68 2.55
C PRO A 15 -10.04 4.88 3.49
N ALA A 16 -9.20 5.86 3.13
CA ALA A 16 -9.00 7.06 3.93
C ALA A 16 -10.27 7.93 3.98
N GLY A 17 -10.87 8.21 2.82
CA GLY A 17 -12.08 9.03 2.74
C GLY A 17 -13.29 8.33 3.37
N LEU A 18 -13.43 7.02 3.16
CA LEU A 18 -14.50 6.23 3.78
C LEU A 18 -14.35 6.16 5.29
N ALA A 19 -13.13 5.99 5.82
CA ALA A 19 -12.90 6.00 7.27
C ALA A 19 -13.20 7.37 7.88
N ALA A 20 -12.78 8.46 7.23
CA ALA A 20 -13.12 9.81 7.67
C ALA A 20 -14.64 10.04 7.63
N GLY A 21 -15.30 9.67 6.53
CA GLY A 21 -16.74 9.79 6.36
C GLY A 21 -17.54 9.01 7.41
N TYR A 22 -17.11 7.78 7.72
CA TYR A 22 -17.73 6.97 8.75
C TYR A 22 -17.71 7.63 10.13
N VAL A 23 -16.53 8.10 10.55
CA VAL A 23 -16.37 8.80 11.84
C VAL A 23 -17.23 10.05 11.91
N LEU A 24 -17.23 10.86 10.86
CA LEU A 24 -18.01 12.10 10.81
C LEU A 24 -19.53 11.86 10.80
N ALA A 25 -19.99 10.89 9.99
CA ALA A 25 -21.40 10.54 9.90
C ALA A 25 -21.93 9.98 11.23
N LYS A 26 -21.15 9.12 11.91
CA LYS A 26 -21.48 8.65 13.27
C LYS A 26 -21.60 9.78 14.28
N ALA A 27 -20.81 10.84 14.13
CA ALA A 27 -20.90 12.06 14.95
C ALA A 27 -21.98 13.06 14.46
N LYS A 28 -22.86 12.64 13.53
CA LYS A 28 -23.96 13.47 12.98
C LYS A 28 -23.47 14.77 12.32
N VAL A 29 -22.31 14.71 11.67
CA VAL A 29 -21.82 15.79 10.80
C VAL A 29 -22.50 15.64 9.44
N ASN A 30 -22.90 16.76 8.84
CA ASN A 30 -23.38 16.78 7.46
C ASN A 30 -22.20 16.67 6.51
N VAL A 31 -21.90 15.44 6.03
CA VAL A 31 -20.71 15.13 5.24
C VAL A 31 -21.07 14.58 3.86
N ALA A 32 -20.40 15.13 2.83
CA ALA A 32 -20.41 14.60 1.48
C ALA A 32 -19.04 14.00 1.12
N ILE A 33 -19.05 12.85 0.47
CA ILE A 33 -17.87 12.20 -0.12
C ILE A 33 -18.03 12.22 -1.64
N ILE A 34 -17.07 12.83 -2.33
CA ILE A 34 -17.08 12.95 -3.80
C ILE A 34 -16.18 11.89 -4.39
N GLU A 35 -16.73 11.03 -5.24
CA GLU A 35 -16.00 9.92 -5.89
C GLU A 35 -16.05 10.08 -7.42
N ARG A 36 -14.89 10.01 -8.05
CA ARG A 36 -14.78 10.11 -9.53
C ARG A 36 -15.19 8.84 -10.26
N GLY A 37 -15.13 7.71 -9.58
CA GLY A 37 -15.53 6.42 -10.15
C GLY A 37 -17.04 6.22 -10.16
N THR A 38 -17.49 5.21 -10.89
CA THR A 38 -18.92 4.81 -10.95
C THR A 38 -19.41 4.29 -9.61
N PHE A 39 -18.51 3.78 -8.79
CA PHE A 39 -18.76 3.40 -7.39
C PHE A 39 -17.41 3.42 -6.62
N PRO A 40 -17.43 3.54 -5.29
CA PRO A 40 -16.25 3.44 -4.45
C PRO A 40 -15.51 2.12 -4.63
N GLY A 41 -14.22 2.17 -4.98
CA GLY A 41 -13.43 1.00 -5.31
C GLY A 41 -13.31 0.66 -6.80
N SER A 42 -14.12 1.26 -7.69
CA SER A 42 -14.07 0.97 -9.14
C SER A 42 -12.73 1.33 -9.80
N LYS A 43 -11.93 2.17 -9.16
CA LYS A 43 -10.58 2.56 -9.60
C LYS A 43 -9.47 2.02 -8.69
N ASN A 44 -9.82 1.26 -7.64
CA ASN A 44 -8.88 0.75 -6.66
C ASN A 44 -8.49 -0.69 -6.98
N VAL A 45 -7.24 -0.90 -7.33
CA VAL A 45 -6.73 -2.19 -7.80
C VAL A 45 -5.69 -2.81 -6.88
N MET A 46 -5.01 -2.00 -6.07
CA MET A 46 -3.96 -2.44 -5.13
C MET A 46 -4.45 -2.47 -3.68
N GLY A 47 -3.63 -3.03 -2.78
CA GLY A 47 -3.99 -3.29 -1.40
C GLY A 47 -4.76 -4.60 -1.27
N GLY A 48 -4.26 -5.66 -1.95
CA GLY A 48 -4.87 -7.00 -1.95
C GLY A 48 -4.74 -7.74 -0.63
N ILE A 49 -3.85 -7.31 0.28
CA ILE A 49 -3.79 -7.75 1.68
C ILE A 49 -4.30 -6.62 2.56
N PHE A 50 -5.30 -6.93 3.37
CA PHE A 50 -5.99 -5.99 4.22
C PHE A 50 -5.77 -6.33 5.70
N TYR A 51 -5.04 -5.47 6.41
CA TYR A 51 -4.80 -5.60 7.84
C TYR A 51 -6.00 -5.12 8.64
N ARG A 52 -6.50 -5.97 9.53
CA ARG A 52 -7.77 -5.80 10.23
C ARG A 52 -7.82 -4.58 11.16
N LYS A 53 -6.79 -4.41 11.97
CA LYS A 53 -6.83 -3.59 13.19
C LYS A 53 -7.36 -2.17 12.99
N ALA A 54 -6.92 -1.46 11.95
CA ALA A 54 -7.30 -0.06 11.75
C ALA A 54 -8.81 0.12 11.51
N LEU A 55 -9.45 -0.82 10.78
CA LEU A 55 -10.89 -0.77 10.54
C LEU A 55 -11.68 -1.36 11.71
N ASP A 56 -11.15 -2.38 12.37
CA ASP A 56 -11.77 -3.01 13.54
C ASP A 56 -11.95 -2.02 14.72
N ASP A 57 -11.06 -1.03 14.82
CA ASP A 57 -11.19 0.08 15.78
C ASP A 57 -12.37 1.02 15.47
N LEU A 58 -12.87 1.02 14.24
CA LEU A 58 -14.02 1.81 13.80
C LEU A 58 -15.31 0.97 13.76
N MET A 59 -15.20 -0.25 13.29
CA MET A 59 -16.27 -1.23 13.13
C MET A 59 -15.81 -2.58 13.70
N PRO A 60 -15.98 -2.83 14.99
CA PRO A 60 -15.61 -4.10 15.61
C PRO A 60 -16.23 -5.28 14.86
N ASP A 61 -15.43 -6.33 14.68
CA ASP A 61 -15.83 -7.57 14.00
C ASP A 61 -16.31 -7.40 12.53
N PHE A 62 -15.93 -6.31 11.86
CA PHE A 62 -16.34 -6.02 10.48
C PHE A 62 -16.07 -7.21 9.52
N TYR A 63 -15.05 -7.99 9.81
CA TYR A 63 -14.62 -9.13 8.98
C TYR A 63 -15.63 -10.27 8.92
N LYS A 64 -16.62 -10.30 9.81
CA LYS A 64 -17.72 -11.26 9.78
C LYS A 64 -18.75 -10.96 8.69
N GLU A 65 -18.84 -9.69 8.24
CA GLU A 65 -19.81 -9.22 7.24
C GLU A 65 -19.13 -8.77 5.92
N ALA A 66 -17.88 -8.35 5.99
CA ALA A 66 -17.16 -7.81 4.84
C ALA A 66 -16.89 -8.87 3.76
N PRO A 67 -16.92 -8.50 2.46
CA PRO A 67 -16.63 -9.42 1.36
C PRO A 67 -15.12 -9.68 1.24
N LEU A 68 -14.58 -10.39 2.23
CA LEU A 68 -13.19 -10.80 2.29
C LEU A 68 -12.98 -12.15 1.57
N GLU A 69 -11.77 -12.40 1.15
CA GLU A 69 -11.39 -13.64 0.50
C GLU A 69 -10.87 -14.66 1.55
N ARG A 70 -9.59 -14.75 1.78
CA ARG A 70 -8.97 -15.70 2.73
C ARG A 70 -8.27 -14.94 3.85
N HIS A 71 -8.31 -15.44 5.09
CA HIS A 71 -7.43 -14.93 6.14
C HIS A 71 -6.02 -15.52 5.96
N ILE A 72 -5.00 -14.71 6.13
CA ILE A 72 -3.62 -15.08 5.83
C ILE A 72 -2.99 -15.79 7.05
N ILE A 73 -2.65 -17.06 6.88
CA ILE A 73 -1.98 -17.88 7.88
C ILE A 73 -0.48 -18.01 7.66
N GLU A 74 -0.01 -17.69 6.46
CA GLU A 74 1.40 -17.76 6.07
C GLU A 74 1.81 -16.57 5.23
N GLN A 75 2.91 -15.93 5.61
CA GLN A 75 3.55 -14.84 4.88
C GLN A 75 4.97 -15.27 4.50
N LYS A 76 5.28 -15.29 3.22
CA LYS A 76 6.57 -15.69 2.66
C LYS A 76 7.30 -14.52 2.03
N LEU A 77 8.60 -14.52 2.15
CA LEU A 77 9.51 -13.68 1.37
C LEU A 77 10.39 -14.60 0.52
N TRP A 78 10.38 -14.39 -0.79
CA TRP A 78 11.20 -15.10 -1.74
C TRP A 78 12.28 -14.18 -2.32
N LEU A 79 13.52 -14.64 -2.29
CA LEU A 79 14.60 -14.07 -3.09
C LEU A 79 14.68 -14.88 -4.37
N ILE A 80 14.49 -14.21 -5.52
CA ILE A 80 14.38 -14.86 -6.83
C ILE A 80 15.56 -14.46 -7.74
N SER A 81 16.17 -15.45 -8.41
CA SER A 81 17.11 -15.30 -9.52
C SER A 81 16.45 -15.79 -10.82
N GLU A 82 17.20 -15.94 -11.90
CA GLU A 82 16.64 -16.41 -13.18
C GLU A 82 16.06 -17.85 -13.11
N ASP A 83 16.60 -18.70 -12.25
CA ASP A 83 16.26 -20.13 -12.20
C ASP A 83 15.98 -20.67 -10.78
N SER A 84 16.20 -19.86 -9.76
CA SER A 84 16.21 -20.32 -8.37
C SER A 84 15.46 -19.38 -7.44
N VAL A 85 14.95 -19.96 -6.36
CA VAL A 85 14.28 -19.23 -5.28
C VAL A 85 14.83 -19.66 -3.92
N PHE A 86 15.21 -18.70 -3.10
CA PHE A 86 15.38 -18.88 -1.67
C PHE A 86 14.12 -18.41 -0.96
N SER A 87 13.43 -19.31 -0.27
CA SER A 87 12.16 -19.05 0.42
C SER A 87 12.36 -18.95 1.93
N THR A 88 11.83 -17.90 2.53
CA THR A 88 11.71 -17.73 3.98
C THR A 88 10.34 -17.18 4.33
N GLY A 89 9.95 -17.21 5.61
CA GLY A 89 8.66 -16.68 6.02
C GLY A 89 8.22 -17.21 7.36
N ILE A 90 6.97 -16.90 7.69
CA ILE A 90 6.32 -17.36 8.91
C ILE A 90 4.93 -17.93 8.60
N ARG A 91 4.67 -19.17 9.06
CA ARG A 91 3.35 -19.76 9.19
C ARG A 91 3.06 -19.98 10.67
N SER A 92 1.89 -19.57 11.13
CA SER A 92 1.59 -19.67 12.55
C SER A 92 0.11 -19.93 12.80
N GLU A 93 -0.20 -20.87 13.70
CA GLU A 93 -1.53 -21.10 14.22
C GLU A 93 -2.12 -19.87 14.94
N LYS A 94 -1.30 -18.91 15.34
CA LYS A 94 -1.77 -17.64 15.89
C LYS A 94 -2.47 -16.80 14.83
N PHE A 95 -2.07 -16.92 13.56
CA PHE A 95 -2.74 -16.25 12.43
C PHE A 95 -4.02 -16.95 11.98
N ASN A 96 -4.19 -18.23 12.38
CA ASN A 96 -5.37 -19.04 12.09
C ASN A 96 -6.43 -18.98 13.22
N LYS A 97 -6.30 -18.03 14.14
CA LYS A 97 -7.24 -17.81 15.25
C LYS A 97 -7.84 -16.43 15.20
N GLU A 98 -9.14 -16.34 15.45
CA GLU A 98 -9.80 -15.06 15.64
C GLU A 98 -9.28 -14.29 16.87
N PRO A 99 -9.18 -12.98 16.78
CA PRO A 99 -9.40 -12.15 15.61
C PRO A 99 -8.22 -12.23 14.63
N TYR A 100 -8.48 -12.58 13.37
CA TYR A 100 -7.45 -12.75 12.35
C TYR A 100 -6.64 -11.47 12.12
N ASN A 101 -5.37 -11.62 11.73
CA ASN A 101 -4.46 -10.48 11.51
C ASN A 101 -4.79 -9.71 10.21
N CYS A 102 -4.90 -10.43 9.10
CA CYS A 102 -5.16 -9.84 7.79
C CYS A 102 -5.86 -10.82 6.84
N PHE A 103 -6.36 -10.28 5.75
CA PHE A 103 -7.12 -11.02 4.74
C PHE A 103 -6.67 -10.65 3.34
N SER A 104 -6.79 -11.56 2.40
CA SER A 104 -6.81 -11.18 0.98
C SER A 104 -8.18 -10.59 0.63
N VAL A 105 -8.19 -9.62 -0.29
CA VAL A 105 -9.39 -8.83 -0.60
C VAL A 105 -9.38 -8.32 -2.04
N PHE A 106 -10.58 -8.27 -2.64
CA PHE A 106 -10.82 -7.51 -3.85
C PHE A 106 -11.33 -6.12 -3.49
N ARG A 107 -10.52 -5.11 -3.72
CA ARG A 107 -10.80 -3.73 -3.31
C ARG A 107 -12.10 -3.19 -3.90
N ALA A 108 -12.44 -3.54 -5.13
CA ALA A 108 -13.70 -3.14 -5.75
C ALA A 108 -14.92 -3.64 -4.97
N LYS A 109 -14.88 -4.87 -4.44
CA LYS A 109 -15.96 -5.42 -3.60
C LYS A 109 -15.93 -4.82 -2.21
N PHE A 110 -14.76 -4.75 -1.61
CA PHE A 110 -14.57 -4.28 -0.24
C PHE A 110 -14.90 -2.80 -0.08
N ASP A 111 -14.36 -1.94 -0.94
CA ASP A 111 -14.60 -0.49 -0.85
C ASP A 111 -16.07 -0.15 -1.09
N LYS A 112 -16.74 -0.90 -1.99
CA LYS A 112 -18.20 -0.77 -2.20
C LYS A 112 -18.99 -1.13 -0.94
N TRP A 113 -18.66 -2.22 -0.27
CA TRP A 113 -19.25 -2.62 1.00
C TRP A 113 -18.98 -1.58 2.09
N PHE A 114 -17.74 -1.10 2.22
CA PHE A 114 -17.41 -0.09 3.20
C PHE A 114 -18.15 1.23 2.96
N ALA A 115 -18.28 1.63 1.69
CA ALA A 115 -19.09 2.80 1.31
C ALA A 115 -20.55 2.65 1.71
N GLN A 116 -21.14 1.47 1.55
CA GLN A 116 -22.50 1.20 2.02
C GLN A 116 -22.62 1.42 3.54
N LYS A 117 -21.66 0.92 4.34
CA LYS A 117 -21.61 1.14 5.79
C LYS A 117 -21.49 2.63 6.15
N VAL A 118 -20.76 3.39 5.35
CA VAL A 118 -20.62 4.84 5.52
C VAL A 118 -21.94 5.57 5.20
N GLN A 119 -22.66 5.15 4.17
CA GLN A 119 -23.99 5.68 3.84
C GLN A 119 -25.03 5.31 4.92
N GLU A 120 -25.01 4.08 5.41
CA GLU A 120 -25.85 3.65 6.54
C GLU A 120 -25.60 4.48 7.82
N ALA A 121 -24.36 4.97 8.01
CA ALA A 121 -24.02 5.88 9.09
C ALA A 121 -24.54 7.32 8.88
N GLY A 122 -24.95 7.68 7.65
CA GLY A 122 -25.56 8.96 7.30
C GLY A 122 -24.73 9.88 6.41
N ALA A 123 -23.61 9.44 5.85
CA ALA A 123 -22.86 10.22 4.86
C ALA A 123 -23.51 10.17 3.47
N LEU A 124 -23.44 11.27 2.72
CA LEU A 124 -23.79 11.30 1.30
C LEU A 124 -22.57 10.94 0.46
N ILE A 125 -22.68 9.95 -0.44
CA ILE A 125 -21.64 9.64 -1.43
C ILE A 125 -22.13 10.05 -2.80
N ILE A 126 -21.36 10.90 -3.50
CA ILE A 126 -21.65 11.42 -4.84
C ILE A 126 -20.65 10.82 -5.80
N ASN A 127 -21.08 9.82 -6.56
CA ASN A 127 -20.24 9.13 -7.55
C ASN A 127 -20.17 9.90 -8.88
N GLU A 128 -19.27 9.46 -9.77
CA GLU A 128 -19.09 9.98 -11.13
C GLU A 128 -18.92 11.50 -11.16
N THR A 129 -18.20 12.05 -10.16
CA THR A 129 -17.97 13.48 -10.00
C THR A 129 -16.49 13.74 -9.74
N VAL A 130 -15.86 14.50 -10.62
CA VAL A 130 -14.46 14.87 -10.50
C VAL A 130 -14.34 16.21 -9.78
N VAL A 131 -13.63 16.22 -8.67
CA VAL A 131 -13.18 17.48 -8.06
C VAL A 131 -11.97 17.99 -8.81
N LYS A 132 -12.06 19.23 -9.32
CA LYS A 132 -11.00 19.87 -10.13
C LYS A 132 -10.03 20.66 -9.26
N ASP A 133 -10.56 21.54 -8.40
CA ASP A 133 -9.78 22.49 -7.61
C ASP A 133 -10.43 22.75 -6.24
N PRO A 134 -9.66 23.18 -5.23
CA PRO A 134 -10.22 23.78 -4.02
C PRO A 134 -10.78 25.18 -4.32
N ILE A 135 -11.82 25.57 -3.61
CA ILE A 135 -12.30 26.95 -3.57
C ILE A 135 -11.60 27.63 -2.40
N VAL A 136 -10.85 28.70 -2.69
CA VAL A 136 -10.09 29.44 -1.69
C VAL A 136 -10.62 30.87 -1.59
N GLU A 137 -11.01 31.30 -0.39
CA GLU A 137 -11.44 32.66 -0.08
C GLU A 137 -10.58 33.19 1.10
N ASN A 138 -9.96 34.34 0.91
CA ASN A 138 -9.08 34.98 1.91
C ASN A 138 -7.99 34.04 2.49
N GLY A 139 -7.42 33.16 1.66
CA GLY A 139 -6.38 32.19 2.05
C GLY A 139 -6.90 30.92 2.74
N LYS A 140 -8.22 30.81 2.97
CA LYS A 140 -8.86 29.63 3.56
C LYS A 140 -9.59 28.82 2.50
N VAL A 141 -9.44 27.49 2.54
CA VAL A 141 -10.26 26.57 1.74
C VAL A 141 -11.66 26.55 2.31
N VAL A 142 -12.66 26.83 1.47
CA VAL A 142 -14.08 26.93 1.83
C VAL A 142 -14.97 25.98 1.03
N GLY A 143 -14.37 25.14 0.19
CA GLY A 143 -15.11 24.19 -0.64
C GLY A 143 -14.28 23.61 -1.78
N VAL A 144 -14.97 23.00 -2.73
CA VAL A 144 -14.38 22.36 -3.91
C VAL A 144 -15.15 22.70 -5.18
N LYS A 145 -14.44 22.84 -6.30
CA LYS A 145 -15.00 22.92 -7.66
C LYS A 145 -15.10 21.53 -8.25
N THR A 146 -16.25 21.22 -8.85
CA THR A 146 -16.44 19.94 -9.53
C THR A 146 -16.49 20.12 -11.06
N ASP A 147 -16.58 19.00 -11.78
CA ASP A 147 -16.77 18.99 -13.24
C ASP A 147 -18.24 19.12 -13.65
N ARG A 148 -19.17 19.17 -12.67
CA ARG A 148 -20.59 19.31 -12.94
C ARG A 148 -21.00 20.79 -13.09
N PRO A 149 -21.94 21.11 -13.98
CA PRO A 149 -22.53 22.43 -14.03
C PRO A 149 -23.15 22.77 -12.66
N ASP A 150 -22.89 24.00 -12.15
CA ASP A 150 -23.35 24.49 -10.84
C ASP A 150 -23.03 23.54 -9.67
N GLY A 151 -21.99 22.72 -9.82
CA GLY A 151 -21.61 21.66 -8.87
C GLY A 151 -20.54 22.07 -7.87
N ASP A 152 -20.28 23.35 -7.67
CA ASP A 152 -19.39 23.85 -6.63
C ASP A 152 -20.00 23.60 -5.25
N LEU A 153 -19.22 23.01 -4.33
CA LEU A 153 -19.68 22.66 -2.99
C LEU A 153 -18.92 23.45 -1.93
N TYR A 154 -19.65 24.07 -1.01
CA TYR A 154 -19.10 24.88 0.06
C TYR A 154 -19.21 24.18 1.41
N CYS A 155 -18.13 24.27 2.23
CA CYS A 155 -18.06 23.60 3.54
C CYS A 155 -17.13 24.34 4.52
N ASP A 156 -17.13 23.91 5.78
CA ASP A 156 -16.21 24.43 6.79
C ASP A 156 -14.78 23.91 6.59
N CYS A 157 -14.66 22.63 6.13
CA CYS A 157 -13.39 21.96 5.95
C CYS A 157 -13.46 20.93 4.80
N VAL A 158 -12.39 20.83 4.01
CA VAL A 158 -12.18 19.81 2.98
C VAL A 158 -11.17 18.79 3.50
N ILE A 159 -11.48 17.49 3.36
CA ILE A 159 -10.54 16.39 3.60
C ILE A 159 -10.19 15.77 2.24
N ALA A 160 -8.96 15.99 1.78
CA ALA A 160 -8.47 15.40 0.53
C ALA A 160 -7.97 13.97 0.77
N ALA A 161 -8.66 13.01 0.15
CA ALA A 161 -8.34 11.59 0.08
C ALA A 161 -8.28 11.14 -1.40
N ASP A 162 -7.80 12.03 -2.28
CA ASP A 162 -7.84 11.96 -3.75
C ASP A 162 -6.74 11.07 -4.35
N GLY A 163 -6.13 10.24 -3.50
CA GLY A 163 -5.15 9.22 -3.90
C GLY A 163 -3.80 9.79 -4.30
N VAL A 164 -2.94 8.95 -4.84
CA VAL A 164 -1.53 9.27 -5.12
C VAL A 164 -1.33 10.53 -5.94
N ASN A 165 -2.25 10.87 -6.85
CA ASN A 165 -2.15 12.09 -7.67
C ASN A 165 -2.26 13.38 -6.86
N SER A 166 -3.07 13.40 -5.81
CA SER A 166 -3.21 14.50 -4.85
C SER A 166 -3.31 15.89 -5.52
N PHE A 167 -4.27 16.03 -6.45
CA PHE A 167 -4.43 17.26 -7.21
C PHE A 167 -4.71 18.48 -6.31
N LEU A 168 -5.52 18.27 -5.26
CA LEU A 168 -5.90 19.35 -4.35
C LEU A 168 -4.72 19.84 -3.50
N ALA A 169 -3.91 18.95 -2.94
CA ALA A 169 -2.76 19.34 -2.15
C ALA A 169 -1.68 20.03 -3.04
N LYS A 170 -1.54 19.62 -4.30
CA LYS A 170 -0.68 20.28 -5.27
C LYS A 170 -1.18 21.70 -5.62
N SER A 171 -2.48 21.84 -5.89
CA SER A 171 -3.10 23.14 -6.21
C SER A 171 -2.92 24.14 -5.07
N LEU A 172 -2.93 23.66 -3.81
CA LEU A 172 -2.69 24.48 -2.62
C LEU A 172 -1.22 24.72 -2.29
N GLY A 173 -0.28 24.16 -3.09
CA GLY A 173 1.16 24.27 -2.82
C GLY A 173 1.62 23.52 -1.58
N LEU A 174 0.81 22.60 -1.02
CA LEU A 174 1.17 21.76 0.13
C LEU A 174 2.06 20.61 -0.27
N ARG A 175 1.98 20.16 -1.51
CA ARG A 175 2.72 19.05 -2.06
C ARG A 175 3.40 19.47 -3.38
N GLU A 176 4.66 19.11 -3.50
CA GLU A 176 5.41 19.27 -4.74
C GLU A 176 4.93 18.30 -5.83
N LYS A 177 5.36 18.55 -7.06
CA LYS A 177 5.16 17.63 -8.17
C LYS A 177 5.86 16.29 -7.86
N ILE A 178 5.15 15.18 -8.07
CA ILE A 178 5.71 13.84 -7.85
C ILE A 178 6.85 13.59 -8.84
N THR A 179 7.99 13.13 -8.32
CA THR A 179 9.12 12.66 -9.12
C THR A 179 9.03 11.14 -9.34
N PRO A 180 9.54 10.62 -10.47
CA PRO A 180 9.44 9.19 -10.80
C PRO A 180 10.04 8.24 -9.76
N ASN A 181 11.06 8.67 -9.00
CA ASN A 181 11.69 7.90 -7.93
C ASN A 181 10.87 7.80 -6.63
N LYS A 182 9.75 8.53 -6.51
CA LYS A 182 8.88 8.51 -5.32
C LYS A 182 7.58 7.74 -5.53
N VAL A 183 7.42 7.10 -6.67
CA VAL A 183 6.23 6.33 -7.02
C VAL A 183 6.58 5.08 -7.80
N ALA A 184 5.87 4.01 -7.53
CA ALA A 184 5.91 2.78 -8.31
C ALA A 184 4.67 2.66 -9.19
N ILE A 185 4.82 1.99 -10.32
CA ILE A 185 3.68 1.41 -11.04
C ILE A 185 3.60 -0.07 -10.70
N ALA A 186 2.44 -0.53 -10.27
CA ALA A 186 2.17 -1.94 -10.04
C ALA A 186 1.14 -2.44 -11.05
N VAL A 187 1.45 -3.56 -11.68
CA VAL A 187 0.57 -4.30 -12.57
C VAL A 187 0.20 -5.62 -11.93
N LYS A 188 -1.06 -6.03 -12.07
CA LYS A 188 -1.59 -7.22 -11.41
C LYS A 188 -2.59 -7.93 -12.30
N GLU A 189 -2.55 -9.26 -12.26
CA GLU A 189 -3.59 -10.13 -12.81
C GLU A 189 -4.28 -10.92 -11.71
N ILE A 190 -5.55 -11.23 -11.96
CA ILE A 190 -6.33 -12.20 -11.21
C ILE A 190 -6.44 -13.45 -12.05
N ILE A 191 -5.79 -14.52 -11.61
CA ILE A 191 -5.78 -15.82 -12.28
C ILE A 191 -6.81 -16.73 -11.63
N GLY A 192 -7.88 -17.04 -12.34
CA GLY A 192 -8.93 -17.96 -11.87
C GLY A 192 -8.40 -19.40 -11.81
N LEU A 193 -8.56 -20.05 -10.66
CA LEU A 193 -8.17 -21.42 -10.40
C LEU A 193 -9.20 -22.08 -9.48
N PRO A 194 -9.47 -23.40 -9.62
CA PRO A 194 -10.29 -24.13 -8.65
C PRO A 194 -9.73 -24.07 -7.24
N GLU A 195 -10.60 -24.03 -6.25
CA GLU A 195 -10.26 -23.94 -4.82
C GLU A 195 -9.28 -25.05 -4.37
N ASN A 196 -9.57 -26.31 -4.72
CA ASN A 196 -8.72 -27.43 -4.38
C ASN A 196 -7.30 -27.31 -4.98
N VAL A 197 -7.19 -26.78 -6.20
CA VAL A 197 -5.89 -26.53 -6.86
C VAL A 197 -5.09 -25.46 -6.10
N ILE A 198 -5.76 -24.40 -5.64
CA ILE A 198 -5.12 -23.37 -4.81
C ILE A 198 -4.69 -23.98 -3.48
N ASN A 199 -5.56 -24.74 -2.83
CA ASN A 199 -5.27 -25.37 -1.54
C ASN A 199 -4.05 -26.30 -1.63
N ASP A 200 -3.99 -27.15 -2.65
CA ASP A 200 -2.88 -28.08 -2.88
C ASP A 200 -1.55 -27.34 -3.17
N ARG A 201 -1.58 -26.33 -4.06
CA ARG A 201 -0.37 -25.61 -4.48
C ARG A 201 0.21 -24.73 -3.39
N PHE A 202 -0.62 -24.18 -2.53
CA PHE A 202 -0.21 -23.28 -1.45
C PHE A 202 -0.16 -23.94 -0.08
N GLY A 203 -0.53 -25.24 0.01
CA GLY A 203 -0.44 -26.02 1.23
C GLY A 203 -1.38 -25.52 2.33
N VAL A 204 -2.61 -25.14 1.98
CA VAL A 204 -3.65 -24.72 2.92
C VAL A 204 -4.78 -25.75 2.97
N SER A 205 -5.49 -25.79 4.09
CA SER A 205 -6.45 -26.89 4.37
C SER A 205 -7.83 -26.66 3.76
N ASN A 206 -8.19 -25.38 3.51
CA ASN A 206 -9.52 -25.00 3.03
C ASN A 206 -9.50 -23.62 2.37
N ASP A 207 -10.65 -23.17 1.87
CA ASP A 207 -10.83 -21.90 1.14
C ASP A 207 -10.82 -20.65 2.03
N SER A 208 -10.79 -20.80 3.35
CA SER A 208 -10.70 -19.69 4.28
C SER A 208 -9.25 -19.34 4.65
N GLU A 209 -8.32 -20.30 4.54
CA GLU A 209 -6.90 -20.12 4.81
C GLU A 209 -6.16 -19.58 3.59
N GLY A 210 -5.29 -18.60 3.79
CA GLY A 210 -4.56 -17.94 2.73
C GLY A 210 -3.06 -17.82 2.97
N VAL A 211 -2.36 -17.62 1.86
CA VAL A 211 -0.91 -17.41 1.81
C VAL A 211 -0.61 -16.16 1.00
N THR A 212 0.35 -15.37 1.46
CA THR A 212 0.96 -14.29 0.67
C THR A 212 2.44 -14.57 0.47
N ILE A 213 2.92 -14.34 -0.74
CA ILE A 213 4.33 -14.47 -1.13
C ILE A 213 4.77 -13.14 -1.68
N GLU A 214 5.77 -12.55 -1.06
CA GLU A 214 6.44 -11.34 -1.49
C GLU A 214 7.78 -11.73 -2.12
N ILE A 215 8.13 -11.14 -3.27
CA ILE A 215 9.19 -11.65 -4.11
C ILE A 215 10.06 -10.49 -4.57
N THR A 216 11.38 -10.56 -4.30
CA THR A 216 12.37 -9.59 -4.75
C THR A 216 13.67 -10.29 -5.09
N GLY A 217 14.60 -9.61 -5.76
CA GLY A 217 15.92 -10.18 -5.99
C GLY A 217 16.51 -9.85 -7.36
N PRO A 218 17.64 -10.51 -7.71
CA PRO A 218 18.40 -10.22 -8.93
C PRO A 218 17.63 -10.45 -10.24
N TYR A 219 16.55 -11.23 -10.22
CA TYR A 219 15.66 -11.42 -11.36
C TYR A 219 15.16 -10.10 -11.98
N PHE A 220 15.01 -9.07 -11.18
CA PHE A 220 14.60 -7.75 -11.62
C PHE A 220 15.74 -6.84 -12.07
N GLU A 221 16.94 -7.39 -12.32
CA GLU A 221 18.08 -6.72 -12.97
C GLU A 221 18.53 -5.42 -12.29
N GLY A 222 18.34 -5.33 -10.97
CA GLY A 222 18.72 -4.15 -10.17
C GLY A 222 17.65 -3.09 -10.05
N MET A 223 16.53 -3.23 -10.74
CA MET A 223 15.36 -2.39 -10.51
C MET A 223 14.82 -2.59 -9.09
N GLU A 224 14.41 -1.53 -8.46
CA GLU A 224 13.65 -1.60 -7.20
C GLU A 224 12.23 -2.11 -7.50
N SER A 225 12.13 -3.42 -7.54
CA SER A 225 10.93 -4.15 -7.90
C SER A 225 10.53 -5.13 -6.82
N MET A 226 9.24 -5.31 -6.69
CA MET A 226 8.63 -6.29 -5.84
C MET A 226 7.47 -6.97 -6.54
N ALA A 227 7.57 -8.28 -6.72
CA ALA A 227 6.44 -9.08 -7.14
C ALA A 227 5.70 -9.66 -5.93
N PHE A 228 4.46 -10.08 -6.16
CA PHE A 228 3.62 -10.65 -5.13
C PHE A 228 2.68 -11.73 -5.69
N ILE A 229 2.32 -12.68 -4.83
CA ILE A 229 1.27 -13.66 -5.09
C ILE A 229 0.38 -13.73 -3.83
N TYR A 230 -0.93 -13.57 -4.01
CA TYR A 230 -1.92 -13.67 -2.95
C TYR A 230 -2.97 -14.70 -3.32
N THR A 231 -3.27 -15.62 -2.41
CA THR A 231 -4.37 -16.58 -2.62
C THR A 231 -5.72 -15.93 -2.31
N ASN A 232 -6.70 -16.13 -3.18
CA ASN A 232 -8.11 -15.80 -2.99
C ASN A 232 -8.92 -17.12 -2.96
N LYS A 233 -10.24 -17.09 -2.75
CA LYS A 233 -11.07 -18.29 -2.70
C LYS A 233 -10.96 -19.12 -3.97
N ASN A 234 -11.21 -18.48 -5.14
CA ASN A 234 -11.25 -19.13 -6.45
C ASN A 234 -10.29 -18.50 -7.46
N SER A 235 -9.22 -17.87 -6.99
CA SER A 235 -8.22 -17.25 -7.85
C SER A 235 -6.92 -16.99 -7.09
N VAL A 236 -5.89 -16.62 -7.83
CA VAL A 236 -4.63 -16.12 -7.32
C VAL A 236 -4.41 -14.72 -7.89
N SER A 237 -4.10 -13.76 -7.04
CA SER A 237 -3.62 -12.45 -7.46
C SER A 237 -2.11 -12.51 -7.64
N ILE A 238 -1.62 -12.18 -8.82
CA ILE A 238 -0.19 -12.11 -9.14
C ILE A 238 0.15 -10.75 -9.71
N GLY A 239 1.27 -10.15 -9.30
CA GLY A 239 1.65 -8.85 -9.83
C GLY A 239 3.09 -8.48 -9.58
N VAL A 240 3.52 -7.38 -10.22
CA VAL A 240 4.84 -6.77 -10.07
C VAL A 240 4.67 -5.26 -9.92
N GLY A 241 5.31 -4.71 -8.89
CA GLY A 241 5.44 -3.27 -8.69
C GLY A 241 6.91 -2.85 -8.88
N THR A 242 7.14 -1.76 -9.61
CA THR A 242 8.49 -1.24 -9.89
C THR A 242 8.49 0.27 -9.81
N ILE A 243 9.54 0.87 -9.25
CA ILE A 243 9.75 2.33 -9.25
C ILE A 243 9.73 2.85 -10.68
N ILE A 244 8.99 3.94 -10.92
CA ILE A 244 8.80 4.48 -12.28
C ILE A 244 10.12 4.96 -12.89
N GLU A 245 11.04 5.49 -12.10
CA GLU A 245 12.37 5.89 -12.57
C GLU A 245 13.14 4.70 -13.15
N ASP A 246 13.13 3.56 -12.46
CA ASP A 246 13.78 2.31 -12.93
C ASP A 246 13.17 1.80 -14.24
N ILE A 247 11.84 1.88 -14.38
CA ILE A 247 11.15 1.51 -15.63
C ILE A 247 11.61 2.39 -16.79
N ILE A 248 11.77 3.69 -16.55
CA ILE A 248 12.22 4.64 -17.55
C ILE A 248 13.68 4.38 -17.94
N GLU A 249 14.56 4.17 -16.94
CA GLU A 249 16.00 3.93 -17.15
C GLU A 249 16.24 2.61 -17.88
N HIS A 250 15.59 1.54 -17.47
CA HIS A 250 15.75 0.21 -18.08
C HIS A 250 14.89 0.02 -19.35
N LYS A 251 14.03 0.99 -19.69
CA LYS A 251 13.12 0.94 -20.85
C LYS A 251 12.24 -0.32 -20.86
N VAL A 252 11.77 -0.73 -19.70
CA VAL A 252 10.95 -1.93 -19.50
C VAL A 252 9.47 -1.54 -19.54
N ASN A 253 8.66 -2.37 -20.21
CA ASN A 253 7.21 -2.28 -20.10
C ASN A 253 6.75 -3.08 -18.86
N PRO A 254 6.01 -2.49 -17.92
CA PRO A 254 5.52 -3.21 -16.73
C PRO A 254 4.71 -4.47 -17.05
N ASN A 255 3.96 -4.48 -18.16
CA ASN A 255 3.21 -5.64 -18.59
C ASN A 255 4.14 -6.78 -19.02
N ASP A 256 5.18 -6.47 -19.81
CA ASP A 256 6.17 -7.47 -20.25
C ASP A 256 6.93 -8.05 -19.06
N LEU A 257 7.20 -7.23 -18.04
CA LEU A 257 7.81 -7.68 -16.80
C LEU A 257 6.92 -8.68 -16.05
N LEU A 258 5.61 -8.43 -15.99
CA LEU A 258 4.66 -9.38 -15.41
C LEU A 258 4.58 -10.68 -16.23
N GLU A 259 4.52 -10.58 -17.56
CA GLU A 259 4.49 -11.77 -18.42
C GLU A 259 5.78 -12.60 -18.26
N LYS A 260 6.96 -11.97 -18.27
CA LYS A 260 8.25 -12.63 -17.97
C LYS A 260 8.19 -13.31 -16.60
N PHE A 261 7.71 -12.62 -15.57
CA PHE A 261 7.61 -13.15 -14.22
C PHE A 261 6.71 -14.39 -14.12
N LYS A 262 5.59 -14.43 -14.82
CA LYS A 262 4.68 -15.59 -14.86
C LYS A 262 5.31 -16.84 -15.46
N THR A 263 6.32 -16.71 -16.32
CA THR A 263 7.03 -17.84 -16.94
C THR A 263 8.18 -18.40 -16.09
N HIS A 264 8.55 -17.76 -14.99
CA HIS A 264 9.61 -18.23 -14.12
C HIS A 264 9.32 -19.66 -13.59
N PRO A 265 10.33 -20.60 -13.56
CA PRO A 265 10.12 -22.00 -13.18
C PRO A 265 9.46 -22.22 -11.82
N ALA A 266 9.69 -21.33 -10.85
CA ALA A 266 9.05 -21.43 -9.52
C ALA A 266 7.64 -20.78 -9.48
N ILE A 267 7.27 -19.97 -10.46
CA ILE A 267 6.00 -19.23 -10.50
C ILE A 267 4.98 -19.93 -11.40
N ALA A 268 5.39 -20.32 -12.60
CA ALA A 268 4.51 -20.95 -13.58
C ALA A 268 3.69 -22.13 -13.03
N PRO A 269 4.25 -23.06 -12.21
CA PRO A 269 3.46 -24.14 -11.63
C PRO A 269 2.35 -23.66 -10.67
N LEU A 270 2.53 -22.51 -9.99
CA LEU A 270 1.54 -21.98 -9.05
C LEU A 270 0.28 -21.49 -9.75
N ILE A 271 0.41 -21.06 -11.01
CA ILE A 271 -0.70 -20.48 -11.80
C ILE A 271 -1.09 -21.36 -13.00
N ALA A 272 -0.42 -22.50 -13.20
CA ALA A 272 -0.65 -23.39 -14.35
C ALA A 272 -2.13 -23.81 -14.47
N GLY A 273 -2.67 -23.77 -15.70
CA GLY A 273 -4.07 -24.11 -15.98
C GLY A 273 -5.08 -23.06 -15.54
N GLY A 274 -4.61 -21.95 -14.99
CA GLY A 274 -5.47 -20.83 -14.63
C GLY A 274 -5.81 -19.94 -15.85
N GLU A 275 -6.89 -19.20 -15.74
CA GLU A 275 -7.36 -18.24 -16.75
C GLU A 275 -7.29 -16.82 -16.18
N THR A 276 -6.69 -15.89 -16.92
CA THR A 276 -6.69 -14.47 -16.55
C THR A 276 -8.10 -13.92 -16.58
N LYS A 277 -8.61 -13.47 -15.43
CA LYS A 277 -9.95 -12.90 -15.28
C LYS A 277 -9.94 -11.38 -15.31
N GLU A 278 -8.87 -10.77 -14.86
CA GLU A 278 -8.76 -9.33 -14.75
C GLU A 278 -7.29 -8.91 -14.79
N TYR A 279 -7.01 -7.81 -15.51
CA TYR A 279 -5.72 -7.12 -15.52
C TYR A 279 -5.89 -5.70 -14.99
N LEU A 280 -5.01 -5.27 -14.12
CA LEU A 280 -5.11 -4.01 -13.39
C LEU A 280 -3.74 -3.36 -13.27
N ALA A 281 -3.71 -2.03 -13.37
CA ALA A 281 -2.51 -1.23 -13.14
C ALA A 281 -2.82 -0.05 -12.21
N HIS A 282 -1.91 0.26 -11.29
CA HIS A 282 -2.07 1.36 -10.36
C HIS A 282 -0.73 1.95 -9.94
N MET A 283 -0.72 3.28 -9.74
CA MET A 283 0.43 3.98 -9.20
C MET A 283 0.38 4.00 -7.67
N ILE A 284 1.50 3.67 -7.03
CA ILE A 284 1.62 3.56 -5.56
C ILE A 284 2.66 4.57 -5.07
N PRO A 285 2.40 5.30 -3.95
CA PRO A 285 3.42 6.13 -3.31
C PRO A 285 4.55 5.28 -2.73
N GLU A 286 5.80 5.63 -3.02
CA GLU A 286 6.99 4.93 -2.52
C GLU A 286 8.05 5.89 -1.93
N GLY A 287 7.72 7.17 -1.80
CA GLY A 287 8.66 8.20 -1.36
C GLY A 287 8.99 8.17 0.15
N GLY A 288 8.32 7.33 0.94
CA GLY A 288 8.55 7.19 2.37
C GLY A 288 8.30 8.47 3.18
N TYR A 289 8.90 8.53 4.38
CA TYR A 289 8.68 9.60 5.34
C TYR A 289 8.96 11.01 4.81
N TYR A 290 10.05 11.18 4.05
CA TYR A 290 10.44 12.50 3.53
C TYR A 290 9.57 13.00 2.37
N ALA A 291 8.72 12.15 1.82
CA ALA A 291 7.75 12.54 0.80
C ALA A 291 6.39 12.95 1.39
N VAL A 292 6.18 12.78 2.69
CA VAL A 292 4.95 13.22 3.38
C VAL A 292 4.86 14.74 3.31
N PRO A 293 3.80 15.32 2.70
CA PRO A 293 3.65 16.75 2.57
C PRO A 293 3.21 17.39 3.89
N LYS A 294 3.06 18.71 3.89
CA LYS A 294 2.32 19.39 4.96
C LYS A 294 0.87 18.90 4.95
N LEU A 295 0.40 18.34 6.07
CA LEU A 295 -0.85 17.59 6.15
C LEU A 295 -2.11 18.46 6.26
N TYR A 296 -1.99 19.77 6.49
CA TYR A 296 -3.12 20.68 6.73
C TYR A 296 -2.81 22.11 6.35
N THR A 297 -3.88 22.89 6.12
CA THR A 297 -3.89 24.35 6.05
C THR A 297 -5.26 24.88 6.52
N ASP A 298 -5.54 26.18 6.39
CA ASP A 298 -6.84 26.75 6.77
C ASP A 298 -7.98 26.10 5.99
N GLY A 299 -8.88 25.40 6.70
CA GLY A 299 -10.03 24.71 6.12
C GLY A 299 -9.71 23.45 5.32
N PHE A 300 -8.50 22.85 5.49
CA PHE A 300 -8.08 21.71 4.66
C PHE A 300 -7.16 20.73 5.38
N MET A 301 -7.39 19.44 5.15
CA MET A 301 -6.49 18.35 5.55
C MET A 301 -6.29 17.36 4.41
N VAL A 302 -5.11 16.68 4.36
CA VAL A 302 -4.80 15.66 3.36
C VAL A 302 -4.48 14.33 4.05
N THR A 303 -4.92 13.20 3.46
CA THR A 303 -4.87 11.87 4.09
C THR A 303 -4.65 10.74 3.07
N GLY A 304 -4.23 9.58 3.55
CA GLY A 304 -3.98 8.40 2.71
C GLY A 304 -2.86 8.60 1.70
N ASP A 305 -2.98 8.00 0.53
CA ASP A 305 -1.98 8.09 -0.55
C ASP A 305 -1.79 9.52 -1.04
N ALA A 306 -2.79 10.39 -0.88
CA ALA A 306 -2.66 11.82 -1.19
C ALA A 306 -1.62 12.50 -0.31
N ALA A 307 -1.41 11.99 0.90
CA ALA A 307 -0.35 12.39 1.83
C ALA A 307 0.89 11.48 1.77
N MET A 308 1.04 10.62 0.75
CA MET A 308 2.18 9.68 0.60
C MET A 308 2.29 8.66 1.74
N LEU A 309 1.18 8.30 2.38
CA LEU A 309 1.18 7.44 3.57
C LEU A 309 1.13 5.95 3.17
N VAL A 310 2.24 5.46 2.66
CA VAL A 310 2.48 4.04 2.38
C VAL A 310 3.79 3.62 3.01
N ASN A 311 3.77 2.50 3.73
CA ASN A 311 4.97 1.85 4.24
C ASN A 311 5.42 0.79 3.23
N SER A 312 6.35 1.16 2.36
CA SER A 312 6.87 0.30 1.29
C SER A 312 7.61 -0.94 1.82
N VAL A 313 8.18 -0.87 3.02
CA VAL A 313 8.92 -1.98 3.63
C VAL A 313 8.01 -3.13 4.02
N HIS A 314 6.86 -2.81 4.62
CA HIS A 314 5.85 -3.78 5.05
C HIS A 314 4.65 -3.86 4.09
N ARG A 315 4.64 -3.09 3.01
CA ARG A 315 3.56 -2.99 2.01
C ARG A 315 2.21 -2.70 2.60
N GLU A 316 2.22 -1.83 3.57
CA GLU A 316 1.04 -1.35 4.24
C GLU A 316 0.62 0.00 3.66
N GLY A 317 -0.62 0.08 3.21
CA GLY A 317 -1.21 1.30 2.68
C GLY A 317 -2.65 1.49 3.19
N SER A 318 -3.49 0.44 3.06
CA SER A 318 -4.90 0.54 3.43
C SER A 318 -5.14 0.83 4.91
N ASN A 319 -4.36 0.22 5.81
CA ASN A 319 -4.40 0.47 7.25
C ASN A 319 -3.91 1.88 7.60
N LEU A 320 -2.83 2.37 6.96
CA LEU A 320 -2.35 3.74 7.13
C LEU A 320 -3.38 4.75 6.62
N ALA A 321 -4.01 4.45 5.48
CA ALA A 321 -5.05 5.29 4.90
C ALA A 321 -6.26 5.41 5.85
N ILE A 322 -6.75 4.28 6.38
CA ILE A 322 -7.87 4.26 7.33
C ILE A 322 -7.53 5.04 8.59
N GLU A 323 -6.35 4.80 9.17
CA GLU A 323 -5.92 5.50 10.39
C GLU A 323 -5.81 7.00 10.17
N SER A 324 -5.17 7.43 9.07
CA SER A 324 -5.04 8.85 8.76
C SER A 324 -6.39 9.53 8.53
N GLY A 325 -7.33 8.87 7.83
CA GLY A 325 -8.68 9.35 7.63
C GLY A 325 -9.46 9.49 8.95
N LYS A 326 -9.34 8.49 9.83
CA LYS A 326 -9.90 8.52 11.19
C LYS A 326 -9.35 9.71 12.00
N LEU A 327 -8.05 9.95 11.96
CA LEU A 327 -7.40 11.03 12.69
C LEU A 327 -7.77 12.41 12.13
N ALA A 328 -7.90 12.56 10.80
CA ALA A 328 -8.39 13.79 10.18
C ALA A 328 -9.83 14.11 10.63
N ALA A 329 -10.71 13.11 10.62
CA ALA A 329 -12.08 13.26 11.09
C ALA A 329 -12.18 13.67 12.57
N ARG A 330 -11.39 13.03 13.44
CA ARG A 330 -11.33 13.39 14.87
C ARG A 330 -10.83 14.82 15.08
N THR A 331 -9.84 15.24 14.29
CA THR A 331 -9.35 16.62 14.34
C THR A 331 -10.41 17.61 13.90
N TYR A 332 -11.19 17.29 12.85
CA TYR A 332 -12.31 18.10 12.45
C TYR A 332 -13.34 18.26 13.60
N LEU A 333 -13.70 17.17 14.30
CA LEU A 333 -14.66 17.22 15.41
C LEU A 333 -14.18 18.15 16.53
N GLU A 334 -12.91 18.08 16.91
CA GLU A 334 -12.32 18.99 17.90
C GLU A 334 -12.28 20.46 17.43
N ALA A 335 -12.02 20.68 16.14
CA ALA A 335 -12.06 22.02 15.54
C ALA A 335 -13.50 22.58 15.49
N ARG A 336 -14.47 21.72 15.22
CA ARG A 336 -15.90 22.05 15.22
C ARG A 336 -16.40 22.53 16.60
N GLU A 337 -15.98 21.84 17.67
CA GLU A 337 -16.31 22.25 19.05
C GLU A 337 -15.81 23.66 19.37
N LYS A 338 -14.65 24.06 18.80
CA LYS A 338 -14.06 25.39 18.95
C LYS A 338 -14.62 26.42 17.96
N GLY A 339 -15.34 26.00 16.94
CA GLY A 339 -15.76 26.84 15.82
C GLY A 339 -14.60 27.38 14.99
N ASP A 340 -13.41 26.76 15.06
CA ASP A 340 -12.17 27.24 14.43
C ASP A 340 -11.52 26.17 13.53
N PHE A 341 -11.55 26.40 12.22
CA PHE A 341 -10.94 25.55 11.21
C PHE A 341 -9.70 26.17 10.61
N SER A 342 -9.04 27.06 11.34
CA SER A 342 -7.74 27.64 10.92
C SER A 342 -6.63 26.57 10.96
N ALA A 343 -5.54 26.83 10.26
CA ALA A 343 -4.34 26.00 10.29
C ALA A 343 -3.84 25.76 11.74
N LYS A 344 -4.00 26.77 12.62
CA LYS A 344 -3.64 26.66 14.04
C LYS A 344 -4.47 25.56 14.73
N SER A 345 -5.77 25.51 14.51
CA SER A 345 -6.64 24.49 15.11
C SER A 345 -6.42 23.12 14.46
N LEU A 346 -6.29 23.09 13.12
CA LEU A 346 -6.08 21.85 12.36
C LEU A 346 -4.66 21.25 12.54
N SER A 347 -3.71 22.00 13.12
CA SER A 347 -2.36 21.47 13.43
C SER A 347 -2.38 20.26 14.37
N ALA A 348 -3.44 20.07 15.17
CA ALA A 348 -3.64 18.89 16.00
C ALA A 348 -3.65 17.59 15.17
N TYR A 349 -3.98 17.65 13.87
CA TYR A 349 -3.88 16.51 12.97
C TYR A 349 -2.44 16.02 12.82
N GLN A 350 -1.48 16.94 12.61
CA GLN A 350 -0.07 16.61 12.53
C GLN A 350 0.42 15.91 13.81
N THR A 351 0.08 16.44 14.97
CA THR A 351 0.44 15.85 16.26
C THR A 351 -0.10 14.42 16.41
N LYS A 352 -1.40 14.21 16.09
CA LYS A 352 -2.00 12.87 16.13
C LYS A 352 -1.34 11.90 15.18
N MET A 353 -0.97 12.36 13.99
CA MET A 353 -0.26 11.55 13.01
C MET A 353 1.15 11.15 13.50
N GLU A 354 1.88 12.06 14.13
CA GLU A 354 3.21 11.81 14.72
C GLU A 354 3.16 10.85 15.92
N GLU A 355 2.08 10.87 16.68
CA GLU A 355 1.84 9.96 17.80
C GLU A 355 1.32 8.59 17.37
N SER A 356 0.74 8.48 16.16
CA SER A 356 0.21 7.25 15.60
C SER A 356 1.32 6.31 15.09
N PHE A 357 0.98 5.05 14.85
CA PHE A 357 1.88 4.12 14.19
C PHE A 357 2.24 4.57 12.77
N VAL A 358 1.36 5.32 12.08
CA VAL A 358 1.54 5.74 10.69
C VAL A 358 2.85 6.50 10.49
N LEU A 359 3.04 7.62 11.18
CA LEU A 359 4.28 8.39 11.03
C LEU A 359 5.44 7.82 11.84
N LYS A 360 5.20 7.07 12.92
CA LYS A 360 6.28 6.38 13.65
C LYS A 360 6.95 5.33 12.77
N ASP A 361 6.18 4.50 12.08
CA ASP A 361 6.71 3.45 11.22
C ASP A 361 7.39 4.03 9.99
N LEU A 362 6.77 5.01 9.33
CA LEU A 362 7.42 5.71 8.22
C LEU A 362 8.74 6.39 8.65
N LYS A 363 8.78 6.98 9.84
CA LYS A 363 10.00 7.61 10.38
C LYS A 363 11.09 6.58 10.69
N MET A 364 10.73 5.40 11.15
CA MET A 364 11.67 4.29 11.37
C MET A 364 12.41 3.96 10.09
N TYR A 365 11.71 3.84 8.97
CA TYR A 365 12.27 3.46 7.68
C TYR A 365 12.67 4.64 6.77
N ARG A 366 12.69 5.88 7.28
CA ARG A 366 12.89 7.12 6.49
C ARG A 366 14.12 7.14 5.59
N ASN A 367 15.17 6.41 5.97
CA ASN A 367 16.43 6.40 5.23
C ASN A 367 16.56 5.22 4.25
N LEU A 368 15.63 4.27 4.27
CA LEU A 368 15.74 3.05 3.49
C LEU A 368 15.57 3.29 1.98
N PRO A 369 14.59 4.07 1.49
CA PRO A 369 14.48 4.36 0.06
C PRO A 369 15.80 4.93 -0.52
N HIS A 370 16.36 5.93 0.12
CA HIS A 370 17.62 6.53 -0.31
C HIS A 370 18.81 5.56 -0.23
N LEU A 371 18.84 4.66 0.75
CA LEU A 371 19.87 3.63 0.84
C LEU A 371 19.79 2.63 -0.32
N LEU A 372 18.58 2.22 -0.70
CA LEU A 372 18.38 1.31 -1.83
C LEU A 372 18.72 1.98 -3.17
N GLU A 373 18.37 3.25 -3.33
CA GLU A 373 18.76 4.06 -4.49
C GLU A 373 20.30 4.17 -4.61
N GLU A 374 21.01 4.50 -3.52
CA GLU A 374 22.48 4.60 -3.50
C GLU A 374 23.20 3.25 -3.67
N LYS A 375 22.60 2.17 -3.16
CA LYS A 375 23.24 0.85 -3.05
C LYS A 375 22.40 -0.25 -3.72
N ARG A 376 22.13 -0.10 -5.01
CA ARG A 376 21.35 -1.06 -5.82
C ARG A 376 21.86 -2.51 -5.70
N TYR A 377 23.15 -2.70 -5.39
CA TYR A 377 23.71 -4.04 -5.18
C TYR A 377 23.11 -4.78 -3.96
N LEU A 378 22.45 -4.08 -3.03
CA LEU A 378 21.68 -4.69 -1.95
C LEU A 378 20.50 -5.52 -2.48
N LEU A 379 19.94 -5.13 -3.62
CA LEU A 379 18.82 -5.82 -4.29
C LEU A 379 19.29 -6.95 -5.23
N THR A 380 20.58 -7.00 -5.58
CA THR A 380 21.11 -7.96 -6.55
C THR A 380 22.15 -8.88 -5.95
N LYS A 381 23.30 -8.34 -5.53
CA LYS A 381 24.46 -9.14 -5.13
C LYS A 381 24.24 -9.94 -3.85
N TYR A 382 23.62 -9.36 -2.82
CA TYR A 382 23.34 -10.08 -1.57
C TYR A 382 22.30 -11.18 -1.74
N PRO A 383 21.13 -10.93 -2.39
CA PRO A 383 20.18 -11.99 -2.70
C PRO A 383 20.80 -13.11 -3.53
N GLN A 384 21.58 -12.79 -4.59
CA GLN A 384 22.27 -13.79 -5.40
C GLN A 384 23.24 -14.62 -4.58
N LEU A 385 24.01 -13.98 -3.71
CA LEU A 385 24.95 -14.68 -2.83
C LEU A 385 24.22 -15.67 -1.90
N ILE A 386 23.08 -15.28 -1.34
CA ILE A 386 22.25 -16.14 -0.48
C ILE A 386 21.76 -17.35 -1.28
N ILE A 387 21.18 -17.12 -2.45
CA ILE A 387 20.67 -18.19 -3.33
C ILE A 387 21.79 -19.18 -3.68
N ASP A 388 22.90 -18.70 -4.19
CA ASP A 388 24.03 -19.54 -4.63
C ASP A 388 24.69 -20.28 -3.46
N SER A 389 24.81 -19.63 -2.30
CA SER A 389 25.38 -20.27 -1.10
C SER A 389 24.48 -21.41 -0.62
N MET A 390 23.17 -21.20 -0.60
CA MET A 390 22.22 -22.24 -0.23
C MET A 390 22.21 -23.38 -1.23
N TYR A 391 22.20 -23.08 -2.54
CA TYR A 391 22.35 -24.09 -3.58
C TYR A 391 23.61 -24.94 -3.36
N ASN A 392 24.76 -24.31 -3.16
CA ASN A 392 26.03 -25.02 -2.95
C ASN A 392 26.01 -25.91 -1.70
N ILE A 393 25.40 -25.46 -0.60
CA ILE A 393 25.32 -26.25 0.64
C ILE A 393 24.41 -27.47 0.46
N TYR A 394 23.26 -27.30 -0.21
CA TYR A 394 22.30 -28.40 -0.41
C TYR A 394 22.68 -29.35 -1.54
N ASN A 395 23.46 -28.89 -2.53
CA ASN A 395 23.96 -29.77 -3.59
C ASN A 395 24.93 -30.84 -3.03
N VAL A 396 24.72 -32.09 -3.38
CA VAL A 396 25.58 -33.23 -2.97
C VAL A 396 26.33 -33.75 -4.21
N ASP A 397 27.52 -33.19 -4.46
CA ASP A 397 28.33 -33.37 -5.66
C ASP A 397 29.72 -34.02 -5.36
N GLY A 398 29.89 -34.57 -4.14
CA GLY A 398 31.15 -35.16 -3.72
C GLY A 398 32.17 -34.18 -3.12
N VAL A 399 31.89 -32.85 -3.20
CA VAL A 399 32.69 -31.83 -2.53
C VAL A 399 32.35 -31.77 -1.05
N SER A 400 33.35 -31.73 -0.18
CA SER A 400 33.14 -31.71 1.26
C SER A 400 32.43 -30.40 1.72
N LYS A 401 31.62 -30.47 2.76
CA LYS A 401 30.98 -29.25 3.33
C LYS A 401 31.98 -28.21 3.80
N PRO A 402 33.12 -28.57 4.45
CA PRO A 402 34.18 -27.58 4.75
C PRO A 402 34.70 -26.84 3.52
N ASP A 403 34.93 -27.55 2.39
CA ASP A 403 35.42 -26.92 1.16
C ASP A 403 34.36 -25.99 0.55
N LYS A 404 33.09 -26.39 0.56
CA LYS A 404 31.98 -25.53 0.12
C LYS A 404 31.86 -24.26 0.96
N ILE A 405 31.97 -24.39 2.29
CA ILE A 405 31.94 -23.21 3.21
C ILE A 405 33.15 -22.31 2.95
N LYS A 406 34.34 -22.91 2.67
CA LYS A 406 35.53 -22.14 2.29
C LYS A 406 35.31 -21.37 1.01
N ALA A 407 34.78 -22.00 -0.03
CA ALA A 407 34.44 -21.34 -1.30
C ALA A 407 33.44 -20.17 -1.12
N ILE A 408 32.42 -20.34 -0.27
CA ILE A 408 31.45 -19.26 0.05
C ILE A 408 32.18 -18.09 0.75
N LYS A 409 33.07 -18.37 1.70
CA LYS A 409 33.85 -17.33 2.39
C LYS A 409 34.82 -16.60 1.44
N GLU A 410 35.42 -17.31 0.53
CA GLU A 410 36.32 -16.73 -0.50
C GLU A 410 35.52 -15.83 -1.46
N ARG A 411 34.34 -16.27 -1.88
CA ARG A 411 33.43 -15.46 -2.71
C ARG A 411 32.94 -14.21 -1.94
N LEU A 412 32.51 -14.33 -0.71
CA LEU A 412 32.18 -13.20 0.16
C LEU A 412 33.32 -12.17 0.23
N LYS A 413 34.55 -12.67 0.43
CA LYS A 413 35.74 -11.81 0.49
C LYS A 413 36.01 -11.14 -0.86
N LYS A 414 35.87 -11.87 -1.96
CA LYS A 414 36.12 -11.38 -3.32
C LYS A 414 35.10 -10.34 -3.77
N ASP A 415 33.78 -10.62 -3.57
CA ASP A 415 32.71 -9.83 -4.15
C ASP A 415 32.38 -8.59 -3.29
N PHE A 416 32.60 -8.66 -1.96
CA PHE A 416 32.25 -7.59 -1.02
C PHE A 416 33.45 -7.09 -0.19
N GLY A 417 34.38 -7.97 0.18
CA GLY A 417 35.38 -7.71 1.22
C GLY A 417 34.73 -7.65 2.62
N TYR A 418 35.36 -8.27 3.61
CA TYR A 418 34.80 -8.33 4.99
C TYR A 418 34.52 -6.96 5.60
N TRP A 419 35.33 -5.96 5.28
CA TRP A 419 35.17 -4.61 5.79
C TRP A 419 33.93 -3.91 5.21
N ASN A 420 33.70 -4.05 3.91
CA ASN A 420 32.52 -3.50 3.26
C ASN A 420 31.23 -4.20 3.74
N LEU A 421 31.27 -5.52 3.91
CA LEU A 421 30.17 -6.28 4.48
C LEU A 421 29.80 -5.77 5.89
N ALA A 422 30.81 -5.63 6.75
CA ALA A 422 30.58 -5.09 8.10
C ALA A 422 30.02 -3.65 8.07
N LYS A 423 30.55 -2.81 7.16
CA LYS A 423 30.05 -1.45 6.95
C LYS A 423 28.61 -1.43 6.43
N ASP A 424 28.26 -2.30 5.50
CA ASP A 424 26.88 -2.39 4.97
C ASP A 424 25.92 -2.90 6.04
N MET A 425 26.28 -3.93 6.80
CA MET A 425 25.49 -4.42 7.93
C MET A 425 25.30 -3.34 9.01
N PHE A 426 26.36 -2.62 9.36
CA PHE A 426 26.28 -1.51 10.31
C PHE A 426 25.42 -0.36 9.78
N THR A 427 25.51 -0.07 8.47
CA THR A 427 24.71 0.97 7.82
C THR A 427 23.23 0.60 7.82
N LEU A 428 22.90 -0.64 7.46
CA LEU A 428 21.54 -1.19 7.52
C LEU A 428 21.01 -1.13 8.94
N TRP A 429 21.76 -1.65 9.92
CA TRP A 429 21.34 -1.61 11.32
C TRP A 429 21.06 -0.18 11.82
N ARG A 430 21.94 0.78 11.51
CA ARG A 430 21.76 2.19 11.95
C ARG A 430 20.63 2.90 11.21
N LYS A 431 20.33 2.52 9.96
CA LYS A 431 19.29 3.16 9.13
C LYS A 431 17.91 2.51 9.28
N LEU A 432 17.86 1.28 9.83
CA LEU A 432 16.61 0.55 10.14
C LEU A 432 16.19 0.70 11.62
N GLY A 433 17.03 1.16 12.48
CA GLY A 433 16.79 1.42 13.90
C GLY A 433 17.12 2.83 14.27
#